data_538f02233f479bbe0966478fb5e76f89
#
_entry.id   538f02233f479bbe0966478fb5e76f89
#
_cell.length_a   1.000
_cell.length_b   1.000
_cell.length_c   1.000
_cell.angle_alpha   90.00
_cell.angle_beta   90.00
_cell.angle_gamma   90.00
#
_symmetry.space_group_name_H-M   'P 1'
#
loop_
_entity.id
_entity.type
_entity.pdbx_description
1 polymer ?
#
loop_
_entity_poly.entity_id
_entity_poly.type
_entity_poly.pdbx_seq_one_letter_code
_entity_poly.pdbx_strand_id
1 'polypeptide(L)'
;MTDQSQVNVEGLTSAALFSIETARGRLVGKRVFVLTGAALSTDSGIPDYRGQGRVAKHPMTYDTFMGSELAQKRYWARSYVGWSRISSALPNPGHIALAKAEAQGRIRALVTQNVDGLHQVAGSKSVVDLHGRLDRVVCMGCKDSIARIEMDNFLKELNPDITKDLTVEFTPDGDAEIEGTENFIVPSCSKCNGVYKPDVVFFGESVPSSRVELALNLLEDSDVLLVAGTSLTVNSGYRFAKQASKTQKPIVVVNLGPTRADHLANAKIEANTSLALERLLVD
;
A
#
# COMPACT_ATOMS: atom_id res chain seq x y z
N MET A 1 16.69 -13.92 30.36
CA MET A 1 15.31 -13.86 30.90
C MET A 1 14.64 -12.70 30.19
N THR A 2 14.00 -12.97 29.06
CA THR A 2 13.29 -11.97 28.25
C THR A 2 11.94 -11.71 28.91
N ASP A 3 11.77 -10.49 29.35
CA ASP A 3 10.51 -9.95 29.86
C ASP A 3 9.42 -10.14 28.80
N GLN A 4 8.50 -11.06 29.02
CA GLN A 4 7.26 -11.16 28.25
C GLN A 4 6.41 -9.97 28.68
N SER A 5 6.56 -8.84 27.98
CA SER A 5 5.68 -7.69 28.08
C SER A 5 4.23 -8.18 28.06
N GLN A 6 3.50 -7.98 29.13
CA GLN A 6 2.11 -8.40 29.29
C GLN A 6 1.30 -7.78 28.14
N VAL A 7 0.90 -8.61 27.17
CA VAL A 7 -0.08 -8.25 26.15
C VAL A 7 -1.43 -8.17 26.86
N ASN A 8 -2.09 -7.03 26.81
CA ASN A 8 -3.43 -6.89 27.36
C ASN A 8 -4.49 -7.52 26.45
N VAL A 9 -5.75 -7.55 26.92
CA VAL A 9 -6.90 -8.17 26.25
C VAL A 9 -7.13 -7.62 24.81
N GLU A 10 -6.51 -6.49 24.45
CA GLU A 10 -6.64 -5.81 23.14
C GLU A 10 -5.46 -6.09 22.18
N GLY A 11 -4.50 -6.95 22.56
CA GLY A 11 -3.34 -7.27 21.71
C GLY A 11 -2.25 -6.18 21.66
N LEU A 12 -2.35 -5.14 22.50
CA LEU A 12 -1.37 -4.05 22.62
C LEU A 12 -0.60 -4.19 23.94
N THR A 13 0.69 -3.83 23.94
CA THR A 13 1.50 -3.78 25.16
C THR A 13 1.22 -2.50 25.96
N SER A 14 1.50 -2.50 27.27
CA SER A 14 1.38 -1.29 28.10
C SER A 14 2.24 -0.14 27.57
N ALA A 15 3.42 -0.42 27.03
CA ALA A 15 4.29 0.57 26.40
C ALA A 15 3.66 1.16 25.12
N ALA A 16 3.00 0.32 24.31
CA ALA A 16 2.29 0.79 23.13
C ALA A 16 1.11 1.70 23.52
N LEU A 17 0.33 1.34 24.53
CA LEU A 17 -0.77 2.16 25.02
C LEU A 17 -0.30 3.53 25.54
N PHE A 18 0.79 3.58 26.30
CA PHE A 18 1.40 4.84 26.75
C PHE A 18 1.85 5.70 25.57
N SER A 19 2.47 5.07 24.56
CA SER A 19 2.91 5.76 23.34
C SER A 19 1.72 6.28 22.53
N ILE A 20 0.59 5.55 22.48
CA ILE A 20 -0.65 5.99 21.83
C ILE A 20 -1.19 7.26 22.49
N GLU A 21 -1.29 7.31 23.83
CA GLU A 21 -1.77 8.51 24.53
C GLU A 21 -0.86 9.72 24.29
N THR A 22 0.46 9.51 24.30
CA THR A 22 1.43 10.56 23.97
C THR A 22 1.26 11.08 22.54
N ALA A 23 1.06 10.15 21.59
CA ALA A 23 0.85 10.48 20.17
C ALA A 23 -0.49 11.18 19.95
N ARG A 24 -1.56 10.76 20.64
CA ARG A 24 -2.89 11.38 20.56
C ARG A 24 -2.83 12.87 20.85
N GLY A 25 -2.11 13.29 21.88
CA GLY A 25 -1.90 14.70 22.22
C GLY A 25 -1.25 15.53 21.10
N ARG A 26 -0.54 14.89 20.16
CA ARG A 26 0.08 15.55 19.00
C ARG A 26 -0.87 15.66 17.80
N LEU A 27 -1.96 14.88 17.78
CA LEU A 27 -2.93 14.82 16.67
C LEU A 27 -4.20 15.63 16.97
N VAL A 28 -4.57 15.79 18.25
CA VAL A 28 -5.80 16.49 18.64
C VAL A 28 -5.78 17.92 18.14
N GLY A 29 -6.87 18.33 17.48
CA GLY A 29 -7.04 19.68 16.91
C GLY A 29 -6.12 20.00 15.73
N LYS A 30 -5.45 19.01 15.15
CA LYS A 30 -4.52 19.18 14.03
C LYS A 30 -5.11 18.64 12.74
N ARG A 31 -4.73 19.25 11.62
CA ARG A 31 -4.98 18.72 10.27
C ARG A 31 -3.92 17.68 9.96
N VAL A 32 -4.31 16.42 10.04
CA VAL A 32 -3.37 15.28 9.92
C VAL A 32 -3.17 14.90 8.46
N PHE A 33 -1.90 14.84 8.02
CA PHE A 33 -1.50 14.14 6.80
C PHE A 33 -1.14 12.71 7.17
N VAL A 34 -1.79 11.73 6.54
CA VAL A 34 -1.53 10.31 6.77
C VAL A 34 -0.76 9.72 5.60
N LEU A 35 0.31 8.99 5.88
CA LEU A 35 1.05 8.18 4.91
C LEU A 35 0.99 6.72 5.32
N THR A 36 0.36 5.87 4.49
CA THR A 36 0.24 4.43 4.79
C THR A 36 1.11 3.57 3.88
N GLY A 37 1.38 2.33 4.32
CA GLY A 37 2.09 1.32 3.56
C GLY A 37 1.66 -0.11 3.88
N ALA A 38 2.35 -1.09 3.33
CA ALA A 38 1.90 -2.48 3.21
C ALA A 38 1.60 -3.18 4.54
N ALA A 39 2.29 -2.82 5.63
CA ALA A 39 2.02 -3.41 6.94
C ALA A 39 0.65 -2.99 7.54
N LEU A 40 -0.04 -1.98 6.99
CA LEU A 40 -1.43 -1.71 7.33
C LEU A 40 -2.37 -2.81 6.81
N SER A 41 -2.08 -3.39 5.63
CA SER A 41 -2.98 -4.35 4.97
C SER A 41 -2.74 -5.81 5.38
N THR A 42 -1.79 -6.08 6.28
CA THR A 42 -1.49 -7.46 6.74
C THR A 42 -2.69 -8.12 7.43
N ASP A 43 -3.44 -7.38 8.24
CA ASP A 43 -4.66 -7.86 8.91
C ASP A 43 -5.86 -8.02 7.94
N SER A 44 -5.70 -7.58 6.72
CA SER A 44 -6.64 -7.83 5.60
C SER A 44 -6.23 -9.06 4.77
N GLY A 45 -5.19 -9.80 5.19
CA GLY A 45 -4.67 -10.97 4.49
C GLY A 45 -3.73 -10.66 3.32
N ILE A 46 -3.37 -9.39 3.10
CA ILE A 46 -2.39 -8.98 2.09
C ILE A 46 -1.01 -8.90 2.77
N PRO A 47 -0.01 -9.69 2.34
CA PRO A 47 1.31 -9.69 2.96
C PRO A 47 2.02 -8.36 2.74
N ASP A 48 2.96 -8.02 3.62
CA ASP A 48 3.90 -6.92 3.39
C ASP A 48 5.22 -7.41 2.78
N TYR A 49 6.05 -6.49 2.31
CA TYR A 49 7.33 -6.82 1.65
C TYR A 49 8.46 -7.19 2.64
N ARG A 50 8.40 -6.73 3.90
CA ARG A 50 9.53 -6.71 4.83
C ARG A 50 9.18 -7.05 6.27
N GLY A 51 8.00 -7.61 6.53
CA GLY A 51 7.58 -8.08 7.84
C GLY A 51 8.50 -9.17 8.39
N GLN A 52 8.48 -9.37 9.70
CA GLN A 52 9.30 -10.37 10.38
C GLN A 52 9.10 -11.76 9.73
N GLY A 53 10.23 -12.45 9.43
CA GLY A 53 10.20 -13.79 8.83
C GLY A 53 9.97 -13.83 7.31
N ARG A 54 9.87 -12.69 6.63
CA ARG A 54 9.72 -12.64 5.17
C ARG A 54 11.06 -12.81 4.46
N VAL A 55 11.09 -13.71 3.48
CA VAL A 55 12.21 -13.80 2.53
C VAL A 55 12.12 -12.62 1.58
N ALA A 56 13.23 -11.93 1.37
CA ALA A 56 13.28 -10.83 0.41
C ALA A 56 12.97 -11.37 -0.99
N LYS A 57 11.87 -10.94 -1.58
CA LYS A 57 11.50 -11.26 -2.96
C LYS A 57 11.96 -10.12 -3.87
N HIS A 58 12.31 -10.47 -5.10
CA HIS A 58 12.69 -9.50 -6.13
C HIS A 58 11.45 -9.23 -7.00
N PRO A 59 10.68 -8.18 -6.70
CA PRO A 59 9.52 -7.84 -7.52
C PRO A 59 9.97 -7.46 -8.93
N MET A 60 9.07 -7.64 -9.91
CA MET A 60 9.34 -7.26 -11.29
C MET A 60 9.64 -5.76 -11.41
N THR A 61 10.71 -5.42 -12.12
CA THR A 61 11.02 -4.01 -12.40
C THR A 61 10.32 -3.54 -13.66
N TYR A 62 10.17 -2.21 -13.79
CA TYR A 62 9.61 -1.60 -15.01
C TYR A 62 10.39 -1.98 -16.27
N ASP A 63 11.72 -1.90 -16.21
CA ASP A 63 12.57 -2.22 -17.37
C ASP A 63 12.47 -3.69 -17.76
N THR A 64 12.39 -4.60 -16.79
CA THR A 64 12.17 -6.03 -17.05
C THR A 64 10.82 -6.26 -17.72
N PHE A 65 9.75 -5.65 -17.21
CA PHE A 65 8.39 -5.80 -17.77
C PHE A 65 8.30 -5.25 -19.19
N MET A 66 8.84 -4.04 -19.42
CA MET A 66 8.77 -3.40 -20.74
C MET A 66 9.77 -3.99 -21.74
N GLY A 67 10.85 -4.60 -21.27
CA GLY A 67 11.91 -5.13 -22.12
C GLY A 67 11.63 -6.50 -22.75
N SER A 68 10.58 -7.23 -22.34
CA SER A 68 10.37 -8.61 -22.79
C SER A 68 8.89 -9.02 -22.75
N GLU A 69 8.41 -9.55 -23.89
CA GLU A 69 7.08 -10.17 -23.97
C GLU A 69 6.94 -11.33 -22.96
N LEU A 70 8.00 -12.13 -22.80
CA LEU A 70 8.01 -13.22 -21.83
C LEU A 70 7.85 -12.71 -20.39
N ALA A 71 8.46 -11.56 -20.04
CA ALA A 71 8.28 -10.94 -18.74
C ALA A 71 6.82 -10.44 -18.55
N GLN A 72 6.21 -9.89 -19.59
CA GLN A 72 4.80 -9.48 -19.57
C GLN A 72 3.88 -10.69 -19.37
N LYS A 73 4.10 -11.78 -20.10
CA LYS A 73 3.36 -13.05 -19.93
C LYS A 73 3.48 -13.57 -18.50
N ARG A 74 4.72 -13.62 -17.97
CA ARG A 74 4.99 -14.05 -16.59
C ARG A 74 4.25 -13.16 -15.58
N TYR A 75 4.33 -11.85 -15.72
CA TYR A 75 3.62 -10.92 -14.85
C TYR A 75 2.11 -11.16 -14.90
N TRP A 76 1.50 -11.15 -16.10
CA TRP A 76 0.07 -11.26 -16.23
C TRP A 76 -0.49 -12.61 -15.81
N ALA A 77 0.23 -13.71 -16.05
CA ALA A 77 -0.16 -15.04 -15.57
C ALA A 77 -0.20 -15.08 -14.04
N ARG A 78 0.85 -14.60 -13.38
CA ARG A 78 0.95 -14.53 -11.92
C ARG A 78 -0.10 -13.60 -11.32
N SER A 79 -0.27 -12.42 -11.92
CA SER A 79 -1.28 -11.45 -11.51
C SER A 79 -2.71 -11.95 -11.75
N TYR A 80 -2.97 -12.74 -12.80
CA TYR A 80 -4.26 -13.37 -13.05
C TYR A 80 -4.67 -14.33 -11.95
N VAL A 81 -3.74 -15.18 -11.52
CA VAL A 81 -3.97 -16.12 -10.41
C VAL A 81 -4.13 -15.37 -9.08
N GLY A 82 -3.25 -14.39 -8.81
CA GLY A 82 -3.21 -13.66 -7.55
C GLY A 82 -4.35 -12.65 -7.33
N TRP A 83 -4.95 -12.15 -8.41
CA TRP A 83 -5.96 -11.09 -8.35
C TRP A 83 -7.17 -11.41 -7.48
N SER A 84 -7.63 -12.66 -7.50
CA SER A 84 -8.80 -13.08 -6.72
C SER A 84 -8.63 -12.82 -5.22
N ARG A 85 -7.41 -12.97 -4.69
CA ARG A 85 -7.10 -12.70 -3.29
C ARG A 85 -7.12 -11.22 -2.97
N ILE A 86 -6.53 -10.39 -3.83
CA ILE A 86 -6.53 -8.93 -3.64
C ILE A 86 -7.95 -8.38 -3.74
N SER A 87 -8.71 -8.79 -4.77
CA SER A 87 -10.06 -8.30 -5.01
C SER A 87 -11.09 -8.74 -3.96
N SER A 88 -10.82 -9.81 -3.23
CA SER A 88 -11.68 -10.29 -2.13
C SER A 88 -11.24 -9.81 -0.74
N ALA A 89 -10.11 -9.13 -0.64
CA ALA A 89 -9.65 -8.61 0.64
C ALA A 89 -10.58 -7.54 1.18
N LEU A 90 -10.80 -7.56 2.50
CA LEU A 90 -11.66 -6.59 3.17
C LEU A 90 -10.83 -5.60 4.00
N PRO A 91 -11.30 -4.35 4.14
CA PRO A 91 -10.68 -3.39 5.03
C PRO A 91 -10.63 -3.91 6.47
N ASN A 92 -9.52 -3.71 7.14
CA ASN A 92 -9.35 -4.01 8.56
C ASN A 92 -9.70 -2.79 9.44
N PRO A 93 -9.72 -2.95 10.79
CA PRO A 93 -10.05 -1.87 11.72
C PRO A 93 -9.23 -0.59 11.52
N GLY A 94 -7.95 -0.69 11.13
CA GLY A 94 -7.10 0.48 10.85
C GLY A 94 -7.57 1.29 9.64
N HIS A 95 -7.99 0.63 8.56
CA HIS A 95 -8.60 1.32 7.41
C HIS A 95 -9.91 2.02 7.79
N ILE A 96 -10.76 1.34 8.57
CA ILE A 96 -12.04 1.86 9.03
C ILE A 96 -11.83 3.07 9.96
N ALA A 97 -10.85 3.00 10.87
CA ALA A 97 -10.51 4.11 11.76
C ALA A 97 -10.05 5.35 10.99
N LEU A 98 -9.22 5.17 9.95
CA LEU A 98 -8.78 6.25 9.07
C LEU A 98 -9.96 6.88 8.32
N ALA A 99 -10.85 6.07 7.74
CA ALA A 99 -12.03 6.57 7.03
C ALA A 99 -12.98 7.34 7.95
N LYS A 100 -13.20 6.88 9.19
CA LYS A 100 -14.00 7.59 10.21
C LYS A 100 -13.34 8.92 10.60
N ALA A 101 -12.04 8.94 10.85
CA ALA A 101 -11.30 10.16 11.19
C ALA A 101 -11.30 11.18 10.03
N GLU A 102 -11.25 10.71 8.78
CA GLU A 102 -11.43 11.55 7.59
C GLU A 102 -12.84 12.17 7.55
N ALA A 103 -13.88 11.36 7.75
CA ALA A 103 -15.27 11.83 7.77
C ALA A 103 -15.55 12.86 8.88
N GLN A 104 -14.80 12.80 9.98
CA GLN A 104 -14.83 13.77 11.08
C GLN A 104 -13.99 15.04 10.81
N GLY A 105 -13.34 15.14 9.63
CA GLY A 105 -12.50 16.28 9.26
C GLY A 105 -11.14 16.35 9.96
N ARG A 106 -10.73 15.29 10.67
CA ARG A 106 -9.44 15.21 11.37
C ARG A 106 -8.26 14.89 10.43
N ILE A 107 -8.53 14.16 9.35
CA ILE A 107 -7.54 13.85 8.32
C ILE A 107 -7.69 14.83 7.18
N ARG A 108 -6.62 15.61 6.91
CA ARG A 108 -6.53 16.54 5.78
C ARG A 108 -6.23 15.85 4.47
N ALA A 109 -5.40 14.81 4.53
CA ALA A 109 -5.02 14.02 3.37
C ALA A 109 -4.63 12.61 3.79
N LEU A 110 -5.00 11.63 2.97
CA LEU A 110 -4.55 10.25 3.07
C LEU A 110 -3.79 9.89 1.79
N VAL A 111 -2.49 9.65 1.95
CA VAL A 111 -1.60 9.20 0.87
C VAL A 111 -1.20 7.77 1.16
N THR A 112 -1.40 6.88 0.21
CA THR A 112 -1.04 5.47 0.39
C THR A 112 0.02 5.01 -0.61
N GLN A 113 0.95 4.20 -0.14
CA GLN A 113 1.89 3.46 -0.97
C GLN A 113 1.29 2.13 -1.46
N ASN A 114 0.17 1.70 -0.84
CA ASN A 114 -0.52 0.46 -1.18
C ASN A 114 -1.27 0.60 -2.50
N VAL A 115 -1.44 -0.51 -3.18
CA VAL A 115 -2.10 -0.61 -4.49
C VAL A 115 -3.40 -1.42 -4.44
N ASP A 116 -3.82 -1.82 -3.24
CA ASP A 116 -4.95 -2.73 -2.97
C ASP A 116 -6.34 -2.07 -3.04
N GLY A 117 -6.42 -0.74 -2.88
CA GLY A 117 -7.68 0.01 -2.88
C GLY A 117 -8.49 -0.09 -1.59
N LEU A 118 -7.97 -0.68 -0.51
CA LEU A 118 -8.73 -0.92 0.72
C LEU A 118 -9.16 0.35 1.46
N HIS A 119 -8.43 1.46 1.31
CA HIS A 119 -8.85 2.75 1.85
C HIS A 119 -10.18 3.22 1.25
N GLN A 120 -10.32 3.11 -0.08
CA GLN A 120 -11.54 3.48 -0.79
C GLN A 120 -12.70 2.55 -0.39
N VAL A 121 -12.44 1.25 -0.28
CA VAL A 121 -13.44 0.26 0.17
C VAL A 121 -13.87 0.55 1.62
N ALA A 122 -12.96 1.00 2.49
CA ALA A 122 -13.27 1.42 3.87
C ALA A 122 -14.12 2.70 3.95
N GLY A 123 -14.26 3.44 2.84
CA GLY A 123 -15.05 4.67 2.75
C GLY A 123 -14.25 5.97 2.73
N SER A 124 -12.91 5.92 2.72
CA SER A 124 -12.07 7.12 2.52
C SER A 124 -12.35 7.75 1.15
N LYS A 125 -12.47 9.08 1.10
CA LYS A 125 -12.88 9.84 -0.10
C LYS A 125 -11.72 10.56 -0.78
N SER A 126 -10.75 11.05 0.00
CA SER A 126 -9.64 11.88 -0.47
C SER A 126 -8.31 11.12 -0.40
N VAL A 127 -8.23 9.99 -1.13
CA VAL A 127 -7.04 9.14 -1.15
C VAL A 127 -6.15 9.47 -2.34
N VAL A 128 -4.86 9.71 -2.07
CA VAL A 128 -3.83 9.79 -3.10
C VAL A 128 -3.12 8.45 -3.20
N ASP A 129 -3.39 7.71 -4.27
CA ASP A 129 -2.75 6.43 -4.58
C ASP A 129 -1.34 6.70 -5.15
N LEU A 130 -0.35 6.87 -4.27
CA LEU A 130 1.01 7.29 -4.65
C LEU A 130 1.63 6.34 -5.68
N HIS A 131 1.45 5.05 -5.49
CA HIS A 131 1.97 4.02 -6.39
C HIS A 131 0.90 3.44 -7.33
N GLY A 132 -0.26 4.10 -7.43
CA GLY A 132 -1.36 3.64 -8.29
C GLY A 132 -2.23 2.55 -7.67
N ARG A 133 -2.98 1.82 -8.51
CA ARG A 133 -3.96 0.82 -8.06
C ARG A 133 -4.01 -0.39 -8.98
N LEU A 134 -4.16 -1.57 -8.40
CA LEU A 134 -4.26 -2.85 -9.13
C LEU A 134 -5.62 -3.05 -9.83
N ASP A 135 -6.66 -2.33 -9.43
CA ASP A 135 -7.99 -2.42 -10.04
C ASP A 135 -8.12 -1.70 -11.40
N ARG A 136 -7.02 -1.11 -11.88
CA ARG A 136 -6.93 -0.41 -13.17
C ARG A 136 -5.75 -0.93 -13.98
N VAL A 137 -5.92 -0.88 -15.29
CA VAL A 137 -4.91 -1.27 -16.28
C VAL A 137 -4.76 -0.15 -17.29
N VAL A 138 -3.54 0.20 -17.66
CA VAL A 138 -3.24 1.31 -18.58
C VAL A 138 -2.46 0.79 -19.79
N CYS A 139 -2.83 1.26 -20.97
CA CYS A 139 -2.05 1.03 -22.17
C CYS A 139 -0.79 1.91 -22.17
N MET A 140 0.38 1.31 -22.33
CA MET A 140 1.64 2.05 -22.33
C MET A 140 1.82 2.91 -23.60
N GLY A 141 1.14 2.55 -24.71
CA GLY A 141 1.13 3.32 -25.96
C GLY A 141 0.24 4.56 -25.90
N CYS A 142 -1.08 4.35 -25.93
CA CYS A 142 -2.06 5.45 -26.03
C CYS A 142 -2.56 6.01 -24.69
N LYS A 143 -2.14 5.44 -23.57
CA LYS A 143 -2.57 5.83 -22.21
C LYS A 143 -4.05 5.59 -21.91
N ASP A 144 -4.76 4.87 -22.77
CA ASP A 144 -6.12 4.42 -22.47
C ASP A 144 -6.14 3.50 -21.26
N SER A 145 -7.23 3.56 -20.50
CA SER A 145 -7.36 2.81 -19.26
C SER A 145 -8.61 1.93 -19.31
N ILE A 146 -8.46 0.70 -18.86
CA ILE A 146 -9.57 -0.26 -18.66
C ILE A 146 -9.62 -0.71 -17.20
N ALA A 147 -10.77 -1.20 -16.78
CA ALA A 147 -10.90 -1.79 -15.46
C ALA A 147 -10.13 -3.12 -15.39
N ARG A 148 -9.57 -3.43 -14.23
CA ARG A 148 -8.87 -4.72 -14.03
C ARG A 148 -9.79 -5.93 -14.32
N ILE A 149 -11.07 -5.82 -14.02
CA ILE A 149 -12.04 -6.90 -14.28
C ILE A 149 -12.20 -7.16 -15.78
N GLU A 150 -12.12 -6.15 -16.64
CA GLU A 150 -12.14 -6.33 -18.09
C GLU A 150 -10.90 -7.09 -18.56
N MET A 151 -9.72 -6.69 -18.04
CA MET A 151 -8.47 -7.40 -18.32
C MET A 151 -8.55 -8.85 -17.84
N ASP A 152 -9.13 -9.10 -16.67
CA ASP A 152 -9.29 -10.45 -16.12
C ASP A 152 -10.20 -11.34 -17.00
N ASN A 153 -11.24 -10.77 -17.58
CA ASN A 153 -12.12 -11.45 -18.54
C ASN A 153 -11.37 -11.79 -19.83
N PHE A 154 -10.61 -10.87 -20.40
CA PHE A 154 -9.77 -11.16 -21.57
C PHE A 154 -8.74 -12.26 -21.30
N LEU A 155 -8.06 -12.19 -20.15
CA LEU A 155 -7.08 -13.21 -19.79
C LEU A 155 -7.73 -14.59 -19.60
N LYS A 156 -8.95 -14.67 -19.05
CA LYS A 156 -9.71 -15.90 -18.89
C LYS A 156 -10.12 -16.51 -20.23
N GLU A 157 -10.61 -15.68 -21.16
CA GLU A 157 -11.01 -16.13 -22.49
C GLU A 157 -9.83 -16.64 -23.32
N LEU A 158 -8.67 -15.97 -23.22
CA LEU A 158 -7.47 -16.32 -23.96
C LEU A 158 -6.70 -17.51 -23.36
N ASN A 159 -6.93 -17.83 -22.09
CA ASN A 159 -6.20 -18.87 -21.34
C ASN A 159 -7.17 -19.78 -20.57
N PRO A 160 -8.08 -20.51 -21.24
CA PRO A 160 -9.15 -21.27 -20.59
C PRO A 160 -8.63 -22.41 -19.70
N ASP A 161 -7.45 -22.94 -19.99
CA ASP A 161 -6.86 -24.08 -19.28
C ASP A 161 -6.11 -23.70 -17.99
N ILE A 162 -5.96 -22.39 -17.73
CA ILE A 162 -5.26 -21.92 -16.53
C ILE A 162 -6.23 -21.85 -15.36
N THR A 163 -6.02 -22.73 -14.38
CA THR A 163 -6.78 -22.75 -13.13
C THR A 163 -6.19 -21.73 -12.14
N LYS A 164 -7.07 -21.03 -11.43
CA LYS A 164 -6.68 -20.16 -10.30
C LYS A 164 -6.47 -21.03 -9.06
N ASP A 165 -5.26 -21.54 -8.88
CA ASP A 165 -4.90 -22.26 -7.66
C ASP A 165 -4.67 -21.25 -6.51
N LEU A 166 -5.53 -21.32 -5.49
CA LEU A 166 -5.49 -20.44 -4.33
C LEU A 166 -4.48 -20.89 -3.26
N THR A 167 -3.77 -22.00 -3.47
CA THR A 167 -2.77 -22.52 -2.51
C THR A 167 -1.37 -21.94 -2.72
N VAL A 168 -1.14 -21.21 -3.82
CA VAL A 168 0.15 -20.59 -4.12
C VAL A 168 0.46 -19.40 -3.20
N GLU A 169 1.74 -19.15 -2.95
CA GLU A 169 2.18 -17.97 -2.21
C GLU A 169 2.00 -16.68 -3.02
N PHE A 170 1.64 -15.61 -2.33
CA PHE A 170 1.37 -14.30 -2.94
C PHE A 170 2.32 -13.22 -2.42
N THR A 171 2.59 -12.25 -3.27
CA THR A 171 3.34 -11.04 -2.94
C THR A 171 2.39 -9.87 -2.62
N PRO A 172 2.87 -8.77 -2.00
CA PRO A 172 2.05 -7.61 -1.66
C PRO A 172 1.43 -6.89 -2.86
N ASP A 173 2.00 -7.05 -4.05
CA ASP A 173 1.48 -6.54 -5.34
C ASP A 173 0.56 -7.55 -6.05
N GLY A 174 0.13 -8.61 -5.34
CA GLY A 174 -0.87 -9.56 -5.83
C GLY A 174 -0.34 -10.61 -6.80
N ASP A 175 0.98 -10.73 -6.97
CA ASP A 175 1.57 -11.75 -7.83
C ASP A 175 1.61 -13.11 -7.14
N ALA A 176 1.16 -14.16 -7.86
CA ALA A 176 1.30 -15.56 -7.46
C ALA A 176 2.65 -16.15 -7.92
N GLU A 177 3.20 -17.10 -7.19
CA GLU A 177 4.39 -17.85 -7.66
C GLU A 177 3.96 -19.07 -8.46
N ILE A 178 4.00 -18.97 -9.78
CA ILE A 178 3.65 -20.02 -10.73
C ILE A 178 4.74 -20.22 -11.78
N GLU A 179 4.86 -21.44 -12.29
CA GLU A 179 5.74 -21.83 -13.39
C GLU A 179 4.93 -22.04 -14.69
N GLY A 180 5.61 -22.24 -15.82
CA GLY A 180 4.98 -22.59 -17.09
C GLY A 180 4.19 -21.45 -17.74
N THR A 181 4.67 -20.21 -17.58
CA THR A 181 3.98 -19.00 -18.06
C THR A 181 4.30 -18.62 -19.51
N GLU A 182 5.14 -19.40 -20.21
CA GLU A 182 5.63 -19.10 -21.56
C GLU A 182 4.52 -19.10 -22.61
N ASN A 183 3.52 -19.96 -22.42
CA ASN A 183 2.37 -20.10 -23.31
C ASN A 183 1.19 -19.18 -22.94
N PHE A 184 1.33 -18.38 -21.86
CA PHE A 184 0.27 -17.48 -21.46
C PHE A 184 0.05 -16.38 -22.51
N ILE A 185 -1.21 -16.15 -22.88
CA ILE A 185 -1.58 -15.16 -23.88
C ILE A 185 -2.03 -13.89 -23.16
N VAL A 186 -1.40 -12.77 -23.53
CA VAL A 186 -1.71 -11.43 -23.01
C VAL A 186 -2.33 -10.60 -24.14
N PRO A 187 -3.51 -10.00 -23.95
CA PRO A 187 -4.10 -9.15 -24.98
C PRO A 187 -3.31 -7.85 -25.16
N SER A 188 -3.25 -7.37 -26.40
CA SER A 188 -2.78 -6.03 -26.70
C SER A 188 -3.94 -5.03 -26.65
N CYS A 189 -3.62 -3.74 -26.54
CA CYS A 189 -4.62 -2.67 -26.57
C CYS A 189 -5.41 -2.66 -27.88
N SER A 190 -6.73 -2.73 -27.83
CA SER A 190 -7.61 -2.72 -28.98
C SER A 190 -7.56 -1.42 -29.79
N LYS A 191 -7.09 -0.30 -29.20
CA LYS A 191 -7.01 1.01 -29.84
C LYS A 191 -5.71 1.26 -30.60
N CYS A 192 -4.58 0.74 -30.08
CA CYS A 192 -3.26 1.07 -30.64
C CYS A 192 -2.29 -0.12 -30.69
N ASN A 193 -2.74 -1.31 -30.34
CA ASN A 193 -1.93 -2.52 -30.23
C ASN A 193 -0.76 -2.43 -29.22
N GLY A 194 -0.82 -1.45 -28.30
CA GLY A 194 0.21 -1.23 -27.29
C GLY A 194 0.08 -2.20 -26.11
N VAL A 195 1.15 -2.27 -25.30
CA VAL A 195 1.25 -3.14 -24.13
C VAL A 195 0.36 -2.64 -23.00
N TYR A 196 -0.44 -3.52 -22.41
CA TYR A 196 -1.15 -3.27 -21.18
C TYR A 196 -0.28 -3.52 -19.95
N LYS A 197 -0.26 -2.55 -19.02
CA LYS A 197 0.39 -2.61 -17.72
C LYS A 197 -0.63 -2.30 -16.62
N PRO A 198 -0.60 -2.91 -15.42
CA PRO A 198 -1.42 -2.43 -14.31
C PRO A 198 -1.07 -0.97 -14.01
N ASP A 199 -2.05 -0.16 -13.61
CA ASP A 199 -1.81 1.24 -13.22
C ASP A 199 -1.13 1.32 -11.85
N VAL A 200 0.01 0.65 -11.72
CA VAL A 200 0.87 0.71 -10.54
C VAL A 200 2.30 1.09 -10.92
N VAL A 201 2.98 1.76 -10.02
CA VAL A 201 4.39 2.13 -10.18
C VAL A 201 5.25 0.93 -9.84
N PHE A 202 5.93 0.37 -10.83
CA PHE A 202 6.85 -0.75 -10.64
C PHE A 202 8.17 -0.30 -10.01
N PHE A 203 8.93 -1.24 -9.46
CA PHE A 203 10.29 -0.95 -9.01
C PHE A 203 11.14 -0.47 -10.20
N GLY A 204 11.95 0.57 -9.97
CA GLY A 204 12.68 1.27 -11.04
C GLY A 204 11.87 2.32 -11.81
N GLU A 205 10.55 2.30 -11.73
CA GLU A 205 9.69 3.31 -12.34
C GLU A 205 9.57 4.56 -11.46
N SER A 206 9.47 5.73 -12.07
CA SER A 206 9.24 6.98 -11.35
C SER A 206 7.75 7.16 -11.02
N VAL A 207 7.46 7.55 -9.79
CA VAL A 207 6.10 8.02 -9.44
C VAL A 207 5.77 9.25 -10.28
N PRO A 208 4.59 9.34 -10.91
CA PRO A 208 4.19 10.52 -11.67
C PRO A 208 4.35 11.81 -10.87
N SER A 209 4.99 12.83 -11.47
CA SER A 209 5.29 14.10 -10.78
C SER A 209 4.04 14.75 -10.22
N SER A 210 2.94 14.72 -10.96
CA SER A 210 1.65 15.28 -10.54
C SER A 210 1.11 14.64 -9.24
N ARG A 211 1.28 13.32 -9.05
CA ARG A 211 0.89 12.65 -7.79
C ARG A 211 1.77 13.10 -6.63
N VAL A 212 3.08 13.26 -6.88
CA VAL A 212 4.04 13.71 -5.87
C VAL A 212 3.77 15.16 -5.47
N GLU A 213 3.57 16.04 -6.44
CA GLU A 213 3.27 17.46 -6.23
C GLU A 213 1.97 17.65 -5.45
N LEU A 214 0.90 16.93 -5.85
CA LEU A 214 -0.37 16.93 -5.11
C LEU A 214 -0.16 16.52 -3.65
N ALA A 215 0.55 15.42 -3.40
CA ALA A 215 0.78 14.92 -2.05
C ALA A 215 1.67 15.87 -1.22
N LEU A 216 2.67 16.53 -1.83
CA LEU A 216 3.50 17.53 -1.14
C LEU A 216 2.70 18.78 -0.78
N ASN A 217 1.84 19.27 -1.65
CA ASN A 217 0.96 20.41 -1.37
C ASN A 217 -0.01 20.09 -0.23
N LEU A 218 -0.57 18.87 -0.21
CA LEU A 218 -1.43 18.40 0.89
C LEU A 218 -0.67 18.28 2.21
N LEU A 219 0.61 17.88 2.19
CA LEU A 219 1.47 17.86 3.37
C LEU A 219 1.75 19.29 3.84
N GLU A 220 1.98 20.23 2.93
CA GLU A 220 2.19 21.64 3.26
C GLU A 220 0.98 22.22 4.00
N ASP A 221 -0.22 21.91 3.54
CA ASP A 221 -1.50 22.31 4.15
C ASP A 221 -1.84 21.59 5.47
N SER A 222 -1.01 20.67 5.91
CA SER A 222 -1.24 19.86 7.11
C SER A 222 -0.37 20.34 8.27
N ASP A 223 -0.76 20.01 9.50
CA ASP A 223 -0.05 20.43 10.71
C ASP A 223 0.88 19.35 11.27
N VAL A 224 0.61 18.07 10.93
CA VAL A 224 1.33 16.89 11.44
C VAL A 224 1.34 15.76 10.42
N LEU A 225 2.43 15.00 10.38
CA LEU A 225 2.54 13.77 9.58
C LEU A 225 2.34 12.54 10.47
N LEU A 226 1.36 11.71 10.12
CA LEU A 226 1.16 10.37 10.68
C LEU A 226 1.64 9.33 9.64
N VAL A 227 2.68 8.59 9.97
CA VAL A 227 3.20 7.47 9.17
C VAL A 227 2.68 6.17 9.77
N ALA A 228 2.04 5.33 8.97
CA ALA A 228 1.41 4.10 9.46
C ALA A 228 1.70 2.90 8.55
N GLY A 229 2.28 1.84 9.13
CA GLY A 229 2.49 0.56 8.45
C GLY A 229 3.48 0.60 7.29
N THR A 230 4.54 1.39 7.41
CA THR A 230 5.59 1.45 6.38
C THR A 230 6.97 1.61 6.99
N SER A 231 7.93 0.84 6.50
CA SER A 231 9.35 0.99 6.86
C SER A 231 10.01 2.22 6.25
N LEU A 232 9.36 2.91 5.30
CA LEU A 232 9.89 4.06 4.55
C LEU A 232 11.23 3.79 3.84
N THR A 233 11.53 2.54 3.52
CA THR A 233 12.78 2.18 2.84
C THR A 233 12.88 2.81 1.46
N VAL A 234 11.76 2.89 0.72
CA VAL A 234 11.73 3.50 -0.61
C VAL A 234 11.62 5.02 -0.53
N ASN A 235 12.35 5.70 -1.42
CA ASN A 235 12.42 7.16 -1.42
C ASN A 235 11.08 7.86 -1.72
N SER A 236 10.18 7.20 -2.46
CA SER A 236 8.86 7.75 -2.79
C SER A 236 8.01 8.04 -1.55
N GLY A 237 8.09 7.19 -0.51
CA GLY A 237 7.45 7.44 0.79
C GLY A 237 8.31 8.29 1.73
N TYR A 238 9.62 8.00 1.81
CA TYR A 238 10.51 8.69 2.76
C TYR A 238 10.63 10.19 2.51
N ARG A 239 10.41 10.67 1.27
CA ARG A 239 10.42 12.10 0.94
C ARG A 239 9.46 12.92 1.79
N PHE A 240 8.30 12.38 2.16
CA PHE A 240 7.31 13.08 2.99
C PHE A 240 7.81 13.26 4.43
N ALA A 241 8.46 12.26 5.01
CA ALA A 241 9.09 12.40 6.33
C ALA A 241 10.22 13.44 6.32
N LYS A 242 11.06 13.44 5.28
CA LYS A 242 12.09 14.48 5.11
C LYS A 242 11.48 15.87 4.96
N GLN A 243 10.42 16.03 4.18
CA GLN A 243 9.78 17.32 3.99
C GLN A 243 9.10 17.80 5.28
N ALA A 244 8.39 16.93 6.00
CA ALA A 244 7.79 17.25 7.29
C ALA A 244 8.85 17.72 8.30
N SER A 245 9.97 17.00 8.41
CA SER A 245 11.10 17.37 9.26
C SER A 245 11.69 18.73 8.87
N LYS A 246 11.91 18.96 7.57
CA LYS A 246 12.45 20.25 7.05
C LYS A 246 11.52 21.42 7.38
N THR A 247 10.21 21.21 7.37
CA THR A 247 9.20 22.24 7.68
C THR A 247 8.77 22.21 9.15
N GLN A 248 9.52 21.51 10.01
CA GLN A 248 9.30 21.40 11.46
C GLN A 248 7.91 20.90 11.86
N LYS A 249 7.25 20.14 10.97
CA LYS A 249 5.99 19.47 11.30
C LYS A 249 6.27 18.25 12.18
N PRO A 250 5.52 18.06 13.26
CA PRO A 250 5.61 16.83 14.06
C PRO A 250 5.39 15.58 13.23
N ILE A 251 6.16 14.52 13.54
CA ILE A 251 6.05 13.21 12.88
C ILE A 251 5.68 12.17 13.93
N VAL A 252 4.56 11.50 13.73
CA VAL A 252 4.10 10.35 14.52
C VAL A 252 4.27 9.10 13.65
N VAL A 253 4.93 8.06 14.18
CA VAL A 253 5.14 6.79 13.47
C VAL A 253 4.39 5.68 14.19
N VAL A 254 3.57 4.94 13.46
CA VAL A 254 2.91 3.69 13.90
C VAL A 254 3.43 2.56 13.03
N ASN A 255 4.29 1.71 13.57
CA ASN A 255 4.86 0.60 12.82
C ASN A 255 5.46 -0.45 13.77
N LEU A 256 5.24 -1.72 13.46
CA LEU A 256 5.94 -2.81 14.13
C LEU A 256 7.33 -2.97 13.51
N GLY A 257 8.37 -2.74 14.31
CA GLY A 257 9.77 -2.76 13.88
C GLY A 257 10.28 -1.39 13.36
N PRO A 258 11.54 -1.35 12.90
CA PRO A 258 12.23 -0.10 12.57
C PRO A 258 11.70 0.53 11.28
N THR A 259 11.76 1.85 11.25
CA THR A 259 11.53 2.64 10.02
C THR A 259 12.71 3.57 9.74
N ARG A 260 12.85 3.94 8.47
CA ARG A 260 13.89 4.90 8.06
C ARG A 260 13.69 6.29 8.68
N ALA A 261 12.48 6.60 9.17
CA ALA A 261 12.14 7.89 9.76
C ALA A 261 12.18 7.90 11.30
N ASP A 262 12.57 6.84 11.97
CA ASP A 262 12.56 6.77 13.44
C ASP A 262 13.36 7.92 14.09
N HIS A 263 14.49 8.31 13.50
CA HIS A 263 15.32 9.42 13.97
C HIS A 263 14.69 10.82 13.74
N LEU A 264 13.63 10.92 12.95
CA LEU A 264 12.85 12.14 12.70
C LEU A 264 11.56 12.17 13.52
N ALA A 265 11.16 11.04 14.12
CA ALA A 265 9.87 10.89 14.79
C ALA A 265 9.85 11.63 16.14
N ASN A 266 8.76 12.36 16.37
CA ASN A 266 8.45 12.99 17.66
C ASN A 266 7.68 12.04 18.61
N ALA A 267 7.08 11.00 18.05
CA ALA A 267 6.49 9.88 18.79
C ALA A 267 6.50 8.64 17.90
N LYS A 268 6.80 7.48 18.49
CA LYS A 268 6.72 6.17 17.83
C LYS A 268 5.86 5.23 18.65
N ILE A 269 4.91 4.60 17.98
CA ILE A 269 4.07 3.53 18.50
C ILE A 269 4.55 2.24 17.85
N GLU A 270 5.20 1.37 18.63
CA GLU A 270 5.67 0.06 18.13
C GLU A 270 4.62 -1.00 18.44
N ALA A 271 3.72 -1.20 17.48
CA ALA A 271 2.61 -2.12 17.61
C ALA A 271 2.07 -2.54 16.22
N ASN A 272 1.16 -3.52 16.21
CA ASN A 272 0.34 -3.82 15.05
C ASN A 272 -0.35 -2.54 14.58
N THR A 273 -0.21 -2.24 13.28
CA THR A 273 -0.64 -0.95 12.72
C THR A 273 -2.15 -0.76 12.79
N SER A 274 -2.92 -1.81 12.48
CA SER A 274 -4.38 -1.76 12.46
C SER A 274 -4.94 -1.48 13.86
N LEU A 275 -4.50 -2.25 14.85
CA LEU A 275 -4.92 -2.10 16.25
C LEU A 275 -4.52 -0.73 16.83
N ALA A 276 -3.28 -0.32 16.55
CA ALA A 276 -2.79 0.98 17.03
C ALA A 276 -3.53 2.17 16.43
N LEU A 277 -3.87 2.12 15.13
CA LEU A 277 -4.67 3.17 14.46
C LEU A 277 -6.09 3.22 15.00
N GLU A 278 -6.72 2.07 15.18
CA GLU A 278 -8.05 2.01 15.78
C GLU A 278 -8.05 2.70 17.14
N ARG A 279 -7.09 2.36 18.01
CA ARG A 279 -6.99 2.95 19.35
C ARG A 279 -6.58 4.43 19.35
N LEU A 280 -5.70 4.84 18.40
CA LEU A 280 -5.20 6.21 18.30
C LEU A 280 -6.27 7.19 17.80
N LEU A 281 -7.13 6.73 16.86
CA LEU A 281 -8.07 7.57 16.13
C LEU A 281 -9.53 7.43 16.59
N VAL A 282 -9.88 6.44 17.39
CA VAL A 282 -11.21 6.32 17.99
C VAL A 282 -11.19 7.02 19.36
N ASP A 283 -12.17 7.86 19.60
CA ASP A 283 -12.36 8.59 20.85
C ASP A 283 -12.89 7.67 21.95
#